data_7b456bebc84ec23355cb925714a93375
#
_entry.id   7b456bebc84ec23355cb925714a93375
#
_cell.length_a   1.000
_cell.length_b   1.000
_cell.length_c   1.000
_cell.angle_alpha   90.00
_cell.angle_beta   90.00
_cell.angle_gamma   90.00
#
_symmetry.space_group_name_H-M   'P 1'
#
loop_
_entity.id
_entity.type
_entity.pdbx_description
1 polymer ?
#
loop_
_entity_poly.entity_id
_entity_poly.type
_entity_poly.pdbx_seq_one_letter_code
_entity_poly.pdbx_strand_id
1 'polypeptide(L)'
;MIPVTKSYLPSLEEYNNYLKKIWENSWLTNRGELVQELEQKLCSYLEVPNLLFVNNGTIALQIAIKALELEGEVITTPFSYVATTSSIVWENCKPIFVDIDEKTLCINADLIENAITEKNNWV
;
A
#
# COMPACT_ATOMS: atom_id res chain seq x y z
N MET A 1 -17.28 -8.53 -27.68
CA MET A 1 -16.00 -8.70 -26.97
C MET A 1 -16.30 -8.71 -25.48
N ILE A 2 -15.87 -9.73 -24.76
CA ILE A 2 -16.03 -9.83 -23.30
C ILE A 2 -14.76 -9.23 -22.69
N PRO A 3 -14.84 -8.10 -21.95
CA PRO A 3 -13.67 -7.51 -21.30
C PRO A 3 -13.20 -8.40 -20.15
N VAL A 4 -11.90 -8.47 -19.93
CA VAL A 4 -11.28 -9.22 -18.82
C VAL A 4 -11.63 -8.57 -17.48
N THR A 5 -11.71 -7.24 -17.46
CA THR A 5 -12.09 -6.46 -16.29
C THR A 5 -12.99 -5.32 -16.69
N LYS A 6 -13.87 -4.90 -15.78
CA LYS A 6 -14.68 -3.69 -15.92
C LYS A 6 -14.50 -2.86 -14.65
N SER A 7 -13.94 -1.67 -14.79
CA SER A 7 -13.83 -0.74 -13.65
C SER A 7 -15.20 -0.30 -13.16
N TYR A 8 -15.36 -0.25 -11.84
CA TYR A 8 -16.48 0.43 -11.23
C TYR A 8 -16.27 1.95 -11.36
N LEU A 9 -17.33 2.63 -11.76
CA LEU A 9 -17.36 4.09 -11.79
C LEU A 9 -18.59 4.56 -11.00
N PRO A 10 -18.43 5.59 -10.16
CA PRO A 10 -19.59 6.22 -9.51
C PRO A 10 -20.49 6.90 -10.54
N SER A 11 -21.66 7.39 -10.11
CA SER A 11 -22.48 8.19 -11.01
C SER A 11 -21.73 9.49 -11.39
N LEU A 12 -21.90 9.91 -12.65
CA LEU A 12 -21.24 11.13 -13.14
C LEU A 12 -21.75 12.37 -12.35
N GLU A 13 -22.96 12.35 -11.88
CA GLU A 13 -23.55 13.42 -11.08
C GLU A 13 -22.84 13.55 -9.72
N GLU A 14 -22.64 12.44 -9.00
CA GLU A 14 -21.90 12.43 -7.73
C GLU A 14 -20.47 12.91 -7.93
N TYR A 15 -19.80 12.41 -8.96
CA TYR A 15 -18.43 12.83 -9.28
C TYR A 15 -18.34 14.34 -9.56
N ASN A 16 -19.26 14.87 -10.35
CA ASN A 16 -19.33 16.30 -10.65
C ASN A 16 -19.60 17.16 -9.41
N ASN A 17 -20.34 16.66 -8.43
CA ASN A 17 -20.58 17.38 -7.17
C ASN A 17 -19.28 17.51 -6.34
N TYR A 18 -18.42 16.48 -6.33
CA TYR A 18 -17.08 16.59 -5.72
C TYR A 18 -16.18 17.53 -6.51
N LEU A 19 -16.21 17.50 -7.84
CA LEU A 19 -15.45 18.45 -8.65
C LEU A 19 -15.83 19.89 -8.38
N LYS A 20 -17.11 20.23 -8.26
CA LYS A 20 -17.57 21.60 -7.93
C LYS A 20 -16.91 22.14 -6.67
N LYS A 21 -16.83 21.33 -5.61
CA LYS A 21 -16.13 21.74 -4.35
C LYS A 21 -14.68 22.15 -4.60
N ILE A 22 -13.97 21.37 -5.45
CA ILE A 22 -12.56 21.69 -5.79
C ILE A 22 -12.48 23.01 -6.56
N TRP A 23 -13.40 23.25 -7.49
CA TRP A 23 -13.46 24.53 -8.25
C TRP A 23 -13.74 25.73 -7.38
N GLU A 24 -14.62 25.57 -6.39
CA GLU A 24 -15.00 26.63 -5.45
C GLU A 24 -13.85 27.03 -4.52
N ASN A 25 -13.07 26.07 -4.00
CA ASN A 25 -11.98 26.34 -3.06
C ASN A 25 -10.59 26.46 -3.73
N SER A 26 -10.46 26.02 -4.99
CA SER A 26 -9.21 26.01 -5.77
C SER A 26 -8.04 25.30 -5.09
N TRP A 27 -8.32 24.36 -4.18
CA TRP A 27 -7.29 23.61 -3.45
C TRP A 27 -7.03 22.26 -4.10
N LEU A 28 -5.96 22.16 -4.91
CA LEU A 28 -5.62 20.99 -5.73
C LEU A 28 -4.44 20.17 -5.20
N THR A 29 -3.71 20.63 -4.19
CA THR A 29 -2.44 20.05 -3.77
C THR A 29 -2.34 19.88 -2.25
N ASN A 30 -1.36 19.05 -1.82
CA ASN A 30 -0.94 18.98 -0.42
C ASN A 30 -2.09 18.67 0.55
N ARG A 31 -2.68 17.48 0.40
CA ARG A 31 -3.71 16.97 1.30
C ARG A 31 -4.95 17.87 1.33
N GLY A 32 -5.53 18.10 0.14
CA GLY A 32 -6.76 18.88 -0.03
C GLY A 32 -7.95 18.31 0.72
N GLU A 33 -9.04 19.06 0.76
CA GLU A 33 -10.25 18.77 1.53
C GLU A 33 -10.81 17.36 1.26
N LEU A 34 -10.88 16.94 -0.02
CA LEU A 34 -11.40 15.62 -0.37
C LEU A 34 -10.51 14.46 0.13
N VAL A 35 -9.19 14.64 0.18
CA VAL A 35 -8.28 13.65 0.76
C VAL A 35 -8.51 13.55 2.27
N GLN A 36 -8.67 14.66 2.96
CA GLN A 36 -8.95 14.68 4.40
C GLN A 36 -10.30 14.00 4.71
N GLU A 37 -11.34 14.29 3.93
CA GLU A 37 -12.64 13.63 4.05
C GLU A 37 -12.53 12.11 3.84
N LEU A 38 -11.76 11.67 2.83
CA LEU A 38 -11.53 10.26 2.56
C LEU A 38 -10.79 9.57 3.71
N GLU A 39 -9.72 10.18 4.21
CA GLU A 39 -8.95 9.65 5.35
C GLU A 39 -9.84 9.48 6.59
N GLN A 40 -10.69 10.46 6.91
CA GLN A 40 -11.63 10.38 8.04
C GLN A 40 -12.66 9.26 7.87
N LYS A 41 -13.24 9.12 6.68
CA LYS A 41 -14.18 8.05 6.37
C LYS A 41 -13.53 6.67 6.43
N LEU A 42 -12.30 6.54 5.93
CA LEU A 42 -11.54 5.29 6.00
C LEU A 42 -11.12 4.96 7.43
N CYS A 43 -10.71 5.93 8.25
CA CYS A 43 -10.45 5.71 9.67
C CYS A 43 -11.68 5.13 10.38
N SER A 44 -12.86 5.72 10.12
CA SER A 44 -14.12 5.24 10.71
C SER A 44 -14.52 3.85 10.20
N TYR A 45 -14.34 3.59 8.90
CA TYR A 45 -14.70 2.31 8.30
C TYR A 45 -13.79 1.15 8.73
N LEU A 46 -12.49 1.43 8.86
CA LEU A 46 -11.48 0.44 9.27
C LEU A 46 -11.28 0.36 10.78
N GLU A 47 -11.97 1.22 11.54
CA GLU A 47 -11.84 1.32 13.01
C GLU A 47 -10.39 1.56 13.47
N VAL A 48 -9.65 2.37 12.71
CA VAL A 48 -8.26 2.73 13.02
C VAL A 48 -8.14 4.20 13.42
N PRO A 49 -7.24 4.55 14.36
CA PRO A 49 -7.12 5.94 14.83
C PRO A 49 -6.43 6.87 13.82
N ASN A 50 -5.60 6.33 12.96
CA ASN A 50 -4.82 7.11 12.00
C ASN A 50 -4.75 6.41 10.64
N LEU A 51 -4.80 7.19 9.58
CA LEU A 51 -4.67 6.72 8.21
C LEU A 51 -4.05 7.81 7.35
N LEU A 52 -3.13 7.43 6.49
CA LEU A 52 -2.55 8.29 5.46
C LEU A 52 -2.93 7.75 4.09
N PHE A 53 -3.66 8.55 3.32
CA PHE A 53 -3.97 8.22 1.94
C PHE A 53 -2.83 8.64 1.01
N VAL A 54 -2.34 7.72 0.19
CA VAL A 54 -1.27 7.94 -0.79
C VAL A 54 -1.73 7.51 -2.18
N ASN A 55 -1.05 7.99 -3.20
CA ASN A 55 -1.46 7.82 -4.60
C ASN A 55 -1.28 6.39 -5.15
N ASN A 56 -0.48 5.56 -4.51
CA ASN A 56 -0.28 4.15 -4.92
C ASN A 56 0.37 3.31 -3.81
N GLY A 57 0.29 1.97 -3.96
CA GLY A 57 0.83 1.01 -3.00
C GLY A 57 2.36 1.00 -2.91
N THR A 58 3.07 1.34 -3.97
CA THR A 58 4.55 1.42 -3.95
C THR A 58 5.02 2.46 -2.95
N ILE A 59 4.45 3.67 -3.05
CA ILE A 59 4.75 4.75 -2.10
C ILE A 59 4.30 4.40 -0.68
N ALA A 60 3.17 3.70 -0.52
CA ALA A 60 2.72 3.22 0.79
C ALA A 60 3.76 2.31 1.45
N LEU A 61 4.32 1.35 0.69
CA LEU A 61 5.36 0.45 1.19
C LEU A 61 6.65 1.21 1.53
N GLN A 62 7.10 2.13 0.68
CA GLN A 62 8.29 2.93 0.95
C GLN A 62 8.14 3.78 2.22
N ILE A 63 6.99 4.46 2.38
CA ILE A 63 6.69 5.24 3.59
C ILE A 63 6.68 4.33 4.82
N ALA A 64 6.07 3.15 4.75
CA ALA A 64 6.01 2.21 5.87
C ALA A 64 7.41 1.73 6.28
N ILE A 65 8.24 1.28 5.33
CA ILE A 65 9.61 0.86 5.58
C ILE A 65 10.41 1.99 6.22
N LYS A 66 10.29 3.20 5.68
CA LYS A 66 11.01 4.38 6.19
C LYS A 66 10.54 4.82 7.57
N ALA A 67 9.22 4.83 7.81
CA ALA A 67 8.63 5.24 9.09
C ALA A 67 8.94 4.26 10.23
N LEU A 68 9.13 2.98 9.89
CA LEU A 68 9.56 1.94 10.84
C LEU A 68 11.08 1.88 11.00
N GLU A 69 11.82 2.74 10.29
CA GLU A 69 13.29 2.79 10.31
C GLU A 69 13.94 1.41 10.04
N LEU A 70 13.34 0.65 9.10
CA LEU A 70 13.83 -0.70 8.79
C LEU A 70 15.20 -0.61 8.12
N GLU A 71 16.13 -1.43 8.59
CA GLU A 71 17.47 -1.57 8.04
C GLU A 71 17.83 -3.06 7.89
N GLY A 72 18.78 -3.36 7.00
CA GLY A 72 19.28 -4.73 6.82
C GLY A 72 18.39 -5.57 5.91
N GLU A 73 17.97 -6.74 6.36
CA GLU A 73 17.24 -7.72 5.55
C GLU A 73 15.73 -7.68 5.87
N VAL A 74 14.91 -7.68 4.83
CA VAL A 74 13.44 -7.72 4.92
C VAL A 74 12.93 -8.99 4.22
N ILE A 75 12.21 -9.82 4.96
CA ILE A 75 11.65 -11.06 4.42
C ILE A 75 10.40 -10.74 3.59
N THR A 76 10.33 -11.33 2.41
CA THR A 76 9.21 -11.19 1.46
C THR A 76 9.07 -12.44 0.60
N THR A 77 8.11 -12.46 -0.32
CA THR A 77 7.96 -13.53 -1.30
C THR A 77 8.26 -13.03 -2.72
N PRO A 78 8.85 -13.86 -3.61
CA PRO A 78 9.01 -13.51 -5.01
C PRO A 78 7.67 -13.56 -5.78
N PHE A 79 6.65 -14.22 -5.22
CA PHE A 79 5.30 -14.32 -5.81
C PHE A 79 4.47 -13.08 -5.48
N SER A 80 4.90 -11.94 -5.98
CA SER A 80 4.26 -10.64 -5.78
C SER A 80 4.54 -9.72 -6.96
N TYR A 81 3.81 -8.61 -7.03
CA TYR A 81 4.15 -7.57 -7.98
C TYR A 81 5.51 -6.97 -7.65
N VAL A 82 6.29 -6.65 -8.68
CA VAL A 82 7.68 -6.18 -8.55
C VAL A 82 7.85 -4.98 -7.61
N ALA A 83 6.81 -4.17 -7.43
CA ALA A 83 6.84 -3.02 -6.52
C ALA A 83 7.17 -3.38 -5.08
N THR A 84 6.78 -4.57 -4.59
CA THR A 84 7.11 -5.03 -3.24
C THR A 84 8.62 -5.13 -3.06
N THR A 85 9.28 -5.89 -3.93
CA THR A 85 10.75 -6.04 -3.90
C THR A 85 11.47 -4.72 -4.17
N SER A 86 10.99 -3.94 -5.15
CA SER A 86 11.59 -2.65 -5.52
C SER A 86 11.53 -1.64 -4.38
N SER A 87 10.44 -1.62 -3.59
CA SER A 87 10.32 -0.73 -2.43
C SER A 87 11.35 -1.05 -1.35
N ILE A 88 11.59 -2.35 -1.08
CA ILE A 88 12.62 -2.81 -0.13
C ILE A 88 14.01 -2.35 -0.58
N VAL A 89 14.35 -2.57 -1.85
CA VAL A 89 15.65 -2.18 -2.41
C VAL A 89 15.82 -0.66 -2.44
N TRP A 90 14.75 0.07 -2.77
CA TRP A 90 14.75 1.54 -2.82
C TRP A 90 15.08 2.16 -1.45
N GLU A 91 14.59 1.55 -0.38
CA GLU A 91 14.87 1.98 1.00
C GLU A 91 16.20 1.42 1.54
N ASN A 92 17.08 0.92 0.67
CA ASN A 92 18.39 0.35 0.99
C ASN A 92 18.33 -0.91 1.87
N CYS A 93 17.21 -1.60 1.92
CA CYS A 93 17.07 -2.90 2.53
C CYS A 93 17.35 -4.02 1.52
N LYS A 94 17.72 -5.21 2.02
CA LYS A 94 17.96 -6.40 1.21
C LYS A 94 16.76 -7.34 1.28
N PRO A 95 16.07 -7.65 0.18
CA PRO A 95 14.98 -8.61 0.20
C PRO A 95 15.51 -10.03 0.40
N ILE A 96 14.91 -10.78 1.31
CA ILE A 96 15.11 -12.21 1.53
C ILE A 96 13.82 -12.91 1.10
N PHE A 97 13.93 -13.81 0.13
CA PHE A 97 12.76 -14.45 -0.45
C PHE A 97 12.41 -15.76 0.27
N VAL A 98 11.14 -15.86 0.62
CA VAL A 98 10.51 -17.08 1.13
C VAL A 98 9.40 -17.48 0.16
N ASP A 99 9.28 -18.78 -0.11
CA ASP A 99 8.30 -19.29 -1.07
C ASP A 99 6.87 -19.19 -0.53
N ILE A 100 5.91 -19.42 -1.41
CA ILE A 100 4.48 -19.39 -1.11
C ILE A 100 3.98 -20.77 -0.66
N ASP A 101 2.86 -20.78 0.04
CA ASP A 101 2.04 -21.97 0.25
C ASP A 101 1.22 -22.25 -1.03
N GLU A 102 1.25 -23.51 -1.50
CA GLU A 102 0.63 -23.91 -2.76
C GLU A 102 -0.90 -23.71 -2.80
N LYS A 103 -1.56 -23.71 -1.65
CA LYS A 103 -3.02 -23.66 -1.55
C LYS A 103 -3.52 -22.23 -1.43
N THR A 104 -2.84 -21.43 -0.63
CA THR A 104 -3.26 -20.05 -0.33
C THR A 104 -2.63 -19.03 -1.27
N LEU A 105 -1.52 -19.38 -1.92
CA LEU A 105 -0.68 -18.51 -2.74
C LEU A 105 -0.13 -17.28 -1.96
N CYS A 106 -0.22 -17.32 -0.64
CA CYS A 106 0.42 -16.36 0.24
C CYS A 106 1.80 -16.85 0.66
N ILE A 107 2.65 -15.94 1.19
CA ILE A 107 3.94 -16.33 1.76
C ILE A 107 3.75 -17.48 2.77
N ASN A 108 4.59 -18.51 2.67
CA ASN A 108 4.50 -19.65 3.57
C ASN A 108 5.10 -19.31 4.94
N ALA A 109 4.22 -19.15 5.93
CA ALA A 109 4.62 -18.78 7.29
C ALA A 109 5.58 -19.79 7.95
N ASP A 110 5.45 -21.08 7.64
CA ASP A 110 6.29 -22.14 8.20
C ASP A 110 7.76 -22.05 7.72
N LEU A 111 8.00 -21.35 6.59
CA LEU A 111 9.33 -21.15 6.05
C LEU A 111 9.99 -19.84 6.54
N ILE A 112 9.23 -18.93 7.14
CA ILE A 112 9.74 -17.63 7.58
C ILE A 112 10.80 -17.82 8.67
N GLU A 113 10.55 -18.70 9.65
CA GLU A 113 11.47 -18.94 10.78
C GLU A 113 12.89 -19.31 10.30
N ASN A 114 12.98 -20.13 9.25
CA ASN A 114 14.27 -20.54 8.68
C ASN A 114 15.00 -19.41 7.93
N ALA A 115 14.29 -18.36 7.56
CA ALA A 115 14.83 -17.20 6.89
C ALA A 115 15.26 -16.08 7.86
N ILE A 116 14.91 -16.21 9.15
CA ILE A 116 15.29 -15.25 10.19
C ILE A 116 16.77 -15.38 10.49
N THR A 117 17.48 -14.28 10.44
CA THR A 117 18.91 -14.16 10.78
C THR A 117 19.11 -13.00 11.74
N GLU A 118 20.29 -12.88 12.33
CA GLU A 118 20.65 -11.70 13.16
C GLU A 118 20.61 -10.37 12.38
N LYS A 119 20.53 -10.42 11.05
CA LYS A 119 20.45 -9.26 10.15
C LYS A 119 19.04 -8.87 9.75
N ASN A 120 18.06 -9.75 10.04
CA ASN A 120 16.65 -9.43 9.85
C ASN A 120 16.17 -8.75 11.14
N ASN A 121 16.15 -7.45 11.14
CA ASN A 121 15.61 -6.71 12.29
C ASN A 121 14.08 -6.76 12.35
N TRP A 122 13.41 -7.19 11.24
CA TRP A 122 11.94 -7.16 11.13
C TRP A 122 11.44 -8.25 10.17
N VAL A 123 10.39 -8.92 10.55
CA VAL A 123 9.61 -9.88 9.77
C VAL A 123 8.24 -9.31 9.48
#